data_62945df10bf15098f284e91939591603
#
_entry.id   62945df10bf15098f284e91939591603
#
_cell.length_a   1.000
_cell.length_b   1.000
_cell.length_c   1.000
_cell.angle_alpha   90.00
_cell.angle_beta   90.00
_cell.angle_gamma   90.00
#
_symmetry.space_group_name_H-M   'P 1'
#
loop_
_entity.id
_entity.type
_entity.pdbx_description
1 polymer ?
#
loop_
_entity_poly.entity_id
_entity_poly.type
_entity_poly.pdbx_seq_one_letter_code
_entity_poly.pdbx_strand_id
1 'polypeptide(L)'
;MSEKEDIHVEETAKNMTNGGNAAFHNYINDFAHIEDPLERRRLALQKIDEASFGWYHVRAIMVAGVGFFTDSYDIFAINLGVAMMTYVFWKEGQIPSSTETLLKVSTSVGTVIGQFGFGILADVLGRKKIYGLELIVMISACIMQCVIGSSPAVNFAALLTFFRIVMGIGIGGDYPLSSIITSEFSTTKWRGAIMSAVFANQAFGQVAAGIVALVLVEGYKDDLKAAKSGSTCGPSCKKALDQMWRILIGMGCVPGCIALYFRLTIPESPRYSLDMELKAAEGVTDATKFVPGLNGQDDIERLQSNPTAVVATTQEHPYGESSGASESPVRVDVPTEHTPPKASFKDFCHHFGQWKYGKILFGTAFTWFCLDVAVYGLNLNTAVILNAIGYSGKGSVYQKLHDTAVGNLILICGGSLPGYWFTVFTVDIIGRKPIQLFGFFILTVMFCLIGFDYYNLSGKDLLGLYIICEFFQNFGPNTTTFLIPGEVFPTRYRSTAHGISAGCGKIGAIIAQTALGTLINHGCKKNNKPQNCWLNHVMEIFALFMLLGFLTALLIPETKRMTLEEVSEKYHDEVDPSKYRSSHVQNSTNSDTSSSTVEQV
;
A
#
# COMPACT_ATOMS: atom_id res chain seq x y z
N MET A 1 28.59 26.84 -27.82
CA MET A 1 28.51 25.59 -27.01
C MET A 1 28.14 25.86 -25.54
N SER A 2 28.41 27.04 -24.96
CA SER A 2 28.09 27.33 -23.55
C SER A 2 26.60 27.61 -23.30
N GLU A 3 25.91 28.29 -24.21
CA GLU A 3 24.48 28.64 -24.03
C GLU A 3 23.52 27.41 -23.99
N LYS A 4 23.84 26.33 -24.70
CA LYS A 4 23.01 25.11 -24.66
C LYS A 4 23.23 24.28 -23.40
N GLU A 5 24.41 24.34 -22.80
CA GLU A 5 24.68 23.65 -21.51
C GLU A 5 24.03 24.39 -20.33
N ASP A 6 24.04 25.73 -20.36
CA ASP A 6 23.44 26.54 -19.28
C ASP A 6 21.89 26.42 -19.27
N ILE A 7 21.26 26.38 -20.43
CA ILE A 7 19.81 26.15 -20.56
C ILE A 7 19.43 24.75 -20.04
N HIS A 8 20.24 23.72 -20.34
CA HIS A 8 19.99 22.36 -19.89
C HIS A 8 20.16 22.20 -18.37
N VAL A 9 21.09 22.92 -17.76
CA VAL A 9 21.32 22.91 -16.31
C VAL A 9 20.18 23.65 -15.58
N GLU A 10 19.71 24.78 -16.13
CA GLU A 10 18.61 25.55 -15.52
C GLU A 10 17.25 24.86 -15.64
N GLU A 11 16.96 24.19 -16.76
CA GLU A 11 15.77 23.33 -16.91
C GLU A 11 15.83 22.11 -16.00
N THR A 12 16.99 21.48 -15.84
CA THR A 12 17.16 20.33 -14.96
C THR A 12 16.94 20.72 -13.49
N ALA A 13 17.38 21.91 -13.08
CA ALA A 13 17.19 22.41 -11.73
C ALA A 13 15.72 22.71 -11.39
N LYS A 14 14.94 23.24 -12.37
CA LYS A 14 13.50 23.51 -12.21
C LYS A 14 12.65 22.25 -12.11
N ASN A 15 13.14 21.14 -12.65
CA ASN A 15 12.44 19.86 -12.68
C ASN A 15 12.82 18.94 -11.50
N MET A 16 13.71 19.39 -10.62
CA MET A 16 14.06 18.67 -9.40
C MET A 16 13.08 18.98 -8.26
N THR A 17 12.88 17.99 -7.40
CA THR A 17 12.06 18.15 -6.20
C THR A 17 12.73 19.11 -5.21
N ASN A 18 11.96 20.00 -4.58
CA ASN A 18 12.44 20.87 -3.52
C ASN A 18 12.98 20.02 -2.36
N GLY A 19 14.10 20.46 -1.75
CA GLY A 19 14.70 19.76 -0.63
C GLY A 19 15.79 18.76 -0.97
N GLY A 20 16.25 18.70 -2.24
CA GLY A 20 17.37 17.85 -2.67
C GLY A 20 17.00 16.38 -2.89
N ASN A 21 15.72 16.03 -2.86
CA ASN A 21 15.24 14.69 -3.21
C ASN A 21 15.02 14.56 -4.72
N ALA A 22 16.04 14.12 -5.45
CA ALA A 22 15.98 13.85 -6.89
C ALA A 22 15.36 12.47 -7.25
N ALA A 23 14.64 11.84 -6.32
CA ALA A 23 14.02 10.54 -6.57
C ALA A 23 12.87 10.59 -7.58
N PHE A 24 12.20 11.76 -7.67
CA PHE A 24 11.04 11.94 -8.52
C PHE A 24 11.25 13.12 -9.47
N HIS A 25 11.20 12.85 -10.77
CA HIS A 25 11.26 13.89 -11.80
C HIS A 25 9.88 14.47 -12.08
N ASN A 26 9.76 15.79 -12.15
CA ASN A 26 8.51 16.46 -12.50
C ASN A 26 8.39 16.69 -14.00
N TYR A 27 7.87 15.73 -14.72
CA TYR A 27 7.70 15.78 -16.18
C TYR A 27 6.74 16.86 -16.68
N ILE A 28 5.91 17.44 -15.83
CA ILE A 28 4.95 18.49 -16.22
C ILE A 28 5.69 19.72 -16.72
N ASN A 29 6.77 20.12 -16.05
CA ASN A 29 7.55 21.29 -16.42
C ASN A 29 8.27 21.15 -17.77
N ASP A 30 8.57 19.92 -18.21
CA ASP A 30 9.21 19.67 -19.51
C ASP A 30 8.33 20.14 -20.68
N PHE A 31 7.03 20.19 -20.48
CA PHE A 31 6.02 20.55 -21.49
C PHE A 31 5.28 21.86 -21.18
N ALA A 32 5.81 22.69 -20.28
CA ALA A 32 5.19 23.96 -19.89
C ALA A 32 5.01 24.95 -21.08
N HIS A 33 5.80 24.78 -22.14
CA HIS A 33 5.73 25.57 -23.39
C HIS A 33 4.55 25.19 -24.29
N ILE A 34 3.83 24.11 -24.01
CA ILE A 34 2.68 23.65 -24.79
C ILE A 34 1.42 24.30 -24.20
N GLU A 35 0.74 25.13 -24.99
CA GLU A 35 -0.45 25.87 -24.56
C GLU A 35 -1.67 24.96 -24.33
N ASP A 36 -1.86 23.91 -25.17
CA ASP A 36 -2.99 22.99 -25.03
C ASP A 36 -2.79 22.04 -23.82
N PRO A 37 -3.63 22.14 -22.76
CA PRO A 37 -3.51 21.32 -21.57
C PRO A 37 -3.68 19.82 -21.84
N LEU A 38 -4.51 19.44 -22.82
CA LEU A 38 -4.74 18.04 -23.19
C LEU A 38 -3.51 17.43 -23.86
N GLU A 39 -2.90 18.17 -24.78
CA GLU A 39 -1.67 17.74 -25.45
C GLU A 39 -0.50 17.69 -24.47
N ARG A 40 -0.38 18.68 -23.59
CA ARG A 40 0.61 18.69 -22.49
C ARG A 40 0.46 17.43 -21.61
N ARG A 41 -0.77 17.12 -21.19
CA ARG A 41 -1.08 15.92 -20.41
C ARG A 41 -0.66 14.66 -21.16
N ARG A 42 -1.05 14.52 -22.42
CA ARG A 42 -0.73 13.36 -23.25
C ARG A 42 0.77 13.12 -23.34
N LEU A 43 1.54 14.15 -23.68
CA LEU A 43 2.99 14.06 -23.85
C LEU A 43 3.72 13.78 -22.51
N ALA A 44 3.29 14.41 -21.43
CA ALA A 44 3.86 14.15 -20.10
C ALA A 44 3.61 12.72 -19.66
N LEU A 45 2.40 12.18 -19.83
CA LEU A 45 2.07 10.79 -19.49
C LEU A 45 2.85 9.81 -20.36
N GLN A 46 2.93 10.07 -21.68
CA GLN A 46 3.72 9.24 -22.59
C GLN A 46 5.19 9.19 -22.19
N LYS A 47 5.78 10.33 -21.82
CA LYS A 47 7.19 10.39 -21.37
C LYS A 47 7.43 9.59 -20.09
N ILE A 48 6.48 9.62 -19.14
CA ILE A 48 6.54 8.80 -17.91
C ILE A 48 6.48 7.31 -18.27
N ASP A 49 5.52 6.93 -19.12
CA ASP A 49 5.26 5.54 -19.46
C ASP A 49 6.37 4.89 -20.30
N GLU A 50 7.06 5.67 -21.16
CA GLU A 50 8.15 5.23 -22.02
C GLU A 50 9.55 5.38 -21.38
N ALA A 51 9.66 6.00 -20.21
CA ALA A 51 10.94 6.26 -19.57
C ALA A 51 11.74 4.96 -19.35
N SER A 52 13.05 5.01 -19.60
CA SER A 52 13.95 3.89 -19.33
C SER A 52 14.19 3.73 -17.83
N PHE A 53 14.38 2.47 -17.38
CA PHE A 53 14.73 2.22 -15.98
C PHE A 53 16.08 2.85 -15.64
N GLY A 54 16.09 3.76 -14.66
CA GLY A 54 17.27 4.51 -14.24
C GLY A 54 17.39 4.58 -12.70
N TRP A 55 18.48 5.20 -12.24
CA TRP A 55 18.79 5.33 -10.81
C TRP A 55 17.69 6.06 -9.99
N TYR A 56 16.94 6.94 -10.63
CA TYR A 56 15.82 7.62 -9.97
C TYR A 56 14.69 6.66 -9.57
N HIS A 57 14.46 5.59 -10.34
CA HIS A 57 13.50 4.55 -9.97
C HIS A 57 13.98 3.77 -8.74
N VAL A 58 15.28 3.47 -8.66
CA VAL A 58 15.87 2.82 -7.48
C VAL A 58 15.70 3.69 -6.24
N ARG A 59 15.94 5.01 -6.37
CA ARG A 59 15.68 5.97 -5.27
C ARG A 59 14.20 6.00 -4.87
N ALA A 60 13.28 5.99 -5.84
CA ALA A 60 11.84 5.93 -5.57
C ALA A 60 11.46 4.65 -4.80
N ILE A 61 12.00 3.49 -5.20
CA ILE A 61 11.82 2.22 -4.49
C ILE A 61 12.32 2.33 -3.04
N MET A 62 13.49 2.92 -2.83
CA MET A 62 14.04 3.07 -1.48
C MET A 62 13.19 3.99 -0.62
N VAL A 63 12.79 5.16 -1.12
CA VAL A 63 11.99 6.16 -0.37
C VAL A 63 10.61 5.61 0.03
N ALA A 64 9.91 4.97 -0.90
CA ALA A 64 8.62 4.35 -0.62
C ALA A 64 8.79 3.05 0.20
N GLY A 65 9.80 2.25 -0.13
CA GLY A 65 10.05 0.94 0.49
C GLY A 65 10.49 1.02 1.95
N VAL A 66 11.19 2.09 2.39
CA VAL A 66 11.57 2.24 3.80
C VAL A 66 10.35 2.33 4.72
N GLY A 67 9.21 2.86 4.24
CA GLY A 67 7.95 2.79 4.98
C GLY A 67 7.53 1.34 5.23
N PHE A 68 7.41 0.55 4.18
CA PHE A 68 7.08 -0.88 4.30
C PHE A 68 8.09 -1.68 5.12
N PHE A 69 9.36 -1.33 5.08
CA PHE A 69 10.38 -1.89 5.96
C PHE A 69 10.02 -1.61 7.43
N THR A 70 9.70 -0.34 7.76
CA THR A 70 9.36 0.09 9.13
C THR A 70 8.06 -0.57 9.60
N ASP A 71 7.02 -0.55 8.76
CA ASP A 71 5.72 -1.17 9.04
C ASP A 71 5.86 -2.63 9.41
N SER A 72 6.61 -3.37 8.59
CA SER A 72 6.82 -4.80 8.78
C SER A 72 7.67 -5.08 10.01
N TYR A 73 8.70 -4.28 10.26
CA TYR A 73 9.47 -4.36 11.50
C TYR A 73 8.56 -4.24 12.72
N ASP A 74 7.72 -3.20 12.79
CA ASP A 74 6.85 -2.91 13.93
C ASP A 74 5.72 -3.94 14.12
N ILE A 75 5.17 -4.45 13.02
CA ILE A 75 4.14 -5.51 13.06
C ILE A 75 4.71 -6.80 13.64
N PHE A 76 5.93 -7.20 13.24
CA PHE A 76 6.46 -8.52 13.57
C PHE A 76 7.35 -8.52 14.82
N ALA A 77 7.97 -7.40 15.21
CA ALA A 77 8.75 -7.27 16.45
C ALA A 77 7.93 -7.61 17.70
N ILE A 78 6.60 -7.40 17.69
CA ILE A 78 5.73 -7.69 18.83
C ILE A 78 5.71 -9.17 19.20
N ASN A 79 5.89 -10.10 18.26
CA ASN A 79 5.88 -11.52 18.56
C ASN A 79 6.97 -11.91 19.56
N LEU A 80 8.16 -11.37 19.35
CA LEU A 80 9.30 -11.55 20.25
C LEU A 80 9.18 -10.64 21.48
N GLY A 81 8.66 -9.42 21.29
CA GLY A 81 8.40 -8.46 22.37
C GLY A 81 7.41 -9.00 23.41
N VAL A 82 6.28 -9.57 22.99
CA VAL A 82 5.29 -10.17 23.91
C VAL A 82 5.90 -11.34 24.68
N ALA A 83 6.71 -12.18 24.03
CA ALA A 83 7.40 -13.26 24.73
C ALA A 83 8.31 -12.74 25.86
N MET A 84 9.01 -11.61 25.65
CA MET A 84 9.85 -10.96 26.68
C MET A 84 8.99 -10.30 27.76
N MET A 85 7.97 -9.53 27.38
CA MET A 85 7.05 -8.83 28.29
C MET A 85 6.32 -9.80 29.24
N THR A 86 6.03 -11.00 28.77
CA THR A 86 5.35 -12.05 29.54
C THR A 86 6.07 -12.36 30.85
N TYR A 87 7.39 -12.38 30.85
CA TYR A 87 8.20 -12.61 32.06
C TYR A 87 8.30 -11.39 32.98
N VAL A 88 8.12 -10.17 32.43
CA VAL A 88 8.26 -8.92 33.18
C VAL A 88 6.99 -8.56 33.94
N PHE A 89 5.85 -8.59 33.24
CA PHE A 89 4.59 -8.01 33.74
C PHE A 89 3.60 -9.02 34.28
N TRP A 90 3.76 -10.33 33.98
CA TRP A 90 2.81 -11.34 34.44
C TRP A 90 3.46 -12.33 35.39
N LYS A 91 2.67 -12.77 36.39
CA LYS A 91 3.11 -13.75 37.37
C LYS A 91 3.47 -15.07 36.68
N GLU A 92 4.56 -15.70 37.13
CA GLU A 92 5.06 -16.99 36.64
C GLU A 92 5.43 -17.00 35.13
N GLY A 93 5.49 -15.83 34.48
CA GLY A 93 5.76 -15.74 33.05
C GLY A 93 4.62 -16.33 32.21
N GLN A 94 3.38 -16.15 32.65
CA GLN A 94 2.18 -16.58 31.91
C GLN A 94 1.23 -15.40 31.64
N ILE A 95 1.13 -15.00 30.38
CA ILE A 95 0.16 -14.00 29.96
C ILE A 95 -1.20 -14.67 29.72
N PRO A 96 -2.34 -14.06 30.14
CA PRO A 96 -3.65 -14.55 29.76
C PRO A 96 -3.81 -14.55 28.24
N SER A 97 -4.34 -15.64 27.68
CA SER A 97 -4.50 -15.79 26.24
C SER A 97 -5.30 -14.63 25.59
N SER A 98 -6.32 -14.13 26.29
CA SER A 98 -7.09 -12.95 25.82
C SER A 98 -6.24 -11.69 25.72
N THR A 99 -5.33 -11.46 26.66
CA THR A 99 -4.43 -10.30 26.64
C THR A 99 -3.36 -10.43 25.54
N GLU A 100 -2.80 -11.63 25.38
CA GLU A 100 -1.85 -11.89 24.29
C GLU A 100 -2.48 -11.66 22.93
N THR A 101 -3.68 -12.21 22.70
CA THR A 101 -4.45 -11.98 21.48
C THR A 101 -4.75 -10.50 21.28
N LEU A 102 -5.18 -9.78 22.31
CA LEU A 102 -5.46 -8.35 22.24
C LEU A 102 -4.23 -7.54 21.81
N LEU A 103 -3.07 -7.83 22.38
CA LEU A 103 -1.82 -7.15 22.01
C LEU A 103 -1.41 -7.43 20.57
N LYS A 104 -1.59 -8.64 20.07
CA LYS A 104 -1.27 -9.01 18.69
C LYS A 104 -2.26 -8.39 17.68
N VAL A 105 -3.54 -8.41 17.98
CA VAL A 105 -4.63 -7.93 17.11
C VAL A 105 -4.70 -6.40 17.03
N SER A 106 -4.29 -5.71 18.10
CA SER A 106 -4.46 -4.25 18.25
C SER A 106 -3.94 -3.44 17.06
N THR A 107 -2.77 -3.79 16.53
CA THR A 107 -2.21 -3.11 15.36
C THR A 107 -3.08 -3.33 14.11
N SER A 108 -3.57 -4.56 13.89
CA SER A 108 -4.45 -4.86 12.76
C SER A 108 -5.75 -4.07 12.82
N VAL A 109 -6.32 -3.86 14.01
CA VAL A 109 -7.51 -3.00 14.21
C VAL A 109 -7.20 -1.56 13.80
N GLY A 110 -6.08 -1.01 14.27
CA GLY A 110 -5.63 0.32 13.86
C GLY A 110 -5.42 0.43 12.34
N THR A 111 -4.81 -0.60 11.74
CA THR A 111 -4.52 -0.64 10.31
C THR A 111 -5.79 -0.62 9.45
N VAL A 112 -6.87 -1.30 9.87
CA VAL A 112 -8.18 -1.18 9.19
C VAL A 112 -8.66 0.27 9.17
N ILE A 113 -8.63 0.94 10.33
CA ILE A 113 -9.04 2.34 10.44
C ILE A 113 -8.18 3.23 9.54
N GLY A 114 -6.86 3.01 9.56
CA GLY A 114 -5.91 3.75 8.74
C GLY A 114 -6.13 3.54 7.25
N GLN A 115 -6.30 2.31 6.78
CA GLN A 115 -6.48 1.98 5.37
C GLN A 115 -7.74 2.60 4.78
N PHE A 116 -8.88 2.52 5.47
CA PHE A 116 -10.10 3.20 5.05
C PHE A 116 -9.96 4.72 5.12
N GLY A 117 -9.46 5.25 6.25
CA GLY A 117 -9.36 6.68 6.49
C GLY A 117 -8.41 7.38 5.52
N PHE A 118 -7.17 6.93 5.44
CA PHE A 118 -6.16 7.53 4.56
C PHE A 118 -6.46 7.27 3.08
N GLY A 119 -7.08 6.13 2.72
CA GLY A 119 -7.52 5.87 1.36
C GLY A 119 -8.50 6.94 0.86
N ILE A 120 -9.52 7.27 1.65
CA ILE A 120 -10.50 8.32 1.33
C ILE A 120 -9.83 9.70 1.35
N LEU A 121 -9.05 10.02 2.39
CA LEU A 121 -8.38 11.30 2.52
C LEU A 121 -7.43 11.59 1.35
N ALA A 122 -6.75 10.57 0.82
CA ALA A 122 -5.83 10.72 -0.29
C ALA A 122 -6.52 11.11 -1.60
N ASP A 123 -7.72 10.58 -1.86
CA ASP A 123 -8.49 10.96 -3.06
C ASP A 123 -9.17 12.34 -2.92
N VAL A 124 -9.47 12.79 -1.67
CA VAL A 124 -10.14 14.07 -1.40
C VAL A 124 -9.16 15.23 -1.26
N LEU A 125 -8.08 15.07 -0.49
CA LEU A 125 -7.13 16.13 -0.12
C LEU A 125 -5.87 16.18 -1.00
N GLY A 126 -5.63 15.12 -1.80
CA GLY A 126 -4.40 14.93 -2.57
C GLY A 126 -3.37 14.06 -1.83
N ARG A 127 -2.56 13.34 -2.60
CA ARG A 127 -1.64 12.32 -2.08
C ARG A 127 -0.50 12.93 -1.28
N LYS A 128 0.12 14.00 -1.80
CA LYS A 128 1.28 14.69 -1.21
C LYS A 128 0.99 15.24 0.19
N LYS A 129 -0.20 15.84 0.40
CA LYS A 129 -0.53 16.50 1.68
C LYS A 129 -0.61 15.54 2.85
N ILE A 130 -0.89 14.27 2.56
CA ILE A 130 -1.13 13.24 3.57
C ILE A 130 0.08 12.34 3.72
N TYR A 131 0.91 12.23 2.65
CA TYR A 131 2.09 11.36 2.62
C TYR A 131 3.17 11.89 3.56
N GLY A 132 3.45 11.11 4.59
CA GLY A 132 4.33 11.45 5.71
C GLY A 132 3.59 11.68 7.03
N LEU A 133 2.30 12.05 7.00
CA LEU A 133 1.49 12.16 8.22
C LEU A 133 1.33 10.80 8.91
N GLU A 134 1.15 9.74 8.13
CA GLU A 134 1.09 8.36 8.61
C GLU A 134 2.37 7.95 9.36
N LEU A 135 3.55 8.34 8.85
CA LEU A 135 4.82 8.08 9.52
C LEU A 135 4.97 8.87 10.83
N ILE A 136 4.50 10.11 10.88
CA ILE A 136 4.52 10.91 12.12
C ILE A 136 3.69 10.21 13.19
N VAL A 137 2.49 9.73 12.85
CA VAL A 137 1.61 9.00 13.76
C VAL A 137 2.29 7.70 14.23
N MET A 138 2.88 6.94 13.30
CA MET A 138 3.55 5.69 13.59
C MET A 138 4.76 5.87 14.50
N ILE A 139 5.68 6.79 14.17
CA ILE A 139 6.88 7.08 14.97
C ILE A 139 6.50 7.55 16.38
N SER A 140 5.53 8.47 16.49
CA SER A 140 5.06 8.96 17.79
C SER A 140 4.50 7.83 18.64
N ALA A 141 3.68 6.96 18.07
CA ALA A 141 3.11 5.80 18.77
C ALA A 141 4.18 4.78 19.17
N CYS A 142 5.18 4.55 18.31
CA CYS A 142 6.30 3.66 18.61
C CYS A 142 7.14 4.18 19.80
N ILE A 143 7.47 5.47 19.82
CA ILE A 143 8.17 6.12 20.96
C ILE A 143 7.35 5.97 22.25
N MET A 144 6.03 6.23 22.18
CA MET A 144 5.17 6.09 23.36
C MET A 144 5.12 4.66 23.88
N GLN A 145 5.11 3.64 23.01
CA GLN A 145 5.20 2.24 23.41
C GLN A 145 6.48 1.94 24.20
N CYS A 146 7.62 2.51 23.84
CA CYS A 146 8.89 2.26 24.50
C CYS A 146 8.95 2.84 25.93
N VAL A 147 8.23 3.94 26.20
CA VAL A 147 8.26 4.62 27.51
C VAL A 147 7.15 4.18 28.47
N ILE A 148 6.21 3.34 28.01
CA ILE A 148 5.12 2.84 28.85
C ILE A 148 5.66 2.11 30.08
N GLY A 149 5.11 2.45 31.25
CA GLY A 149 5.31 1.76 32.52
C GLY A 149 3.99 1.24 33.10
N SER A 150 4.08 0.43 34.13
CA SER A 150 2.93 0.04 34.94
C SER A 150 2.75 0.97 36.12
N SER A 151 1.51 1.37 36.42
CA SER A 151 1.16 2.12 37.63
C SER A 151 -0.13 1.56 38.23
N PRO A 152 -0.42 1.83 39.53
CA PRO A 152 -1.68 1.40 40.11
C PRO A 152 -2.92 1.98 39.41
N ALA A 153 -2.80 3.13 38.78
CA ALA A 153 -3.90 3.83 38.09
C ALA A 153 -4.06 3.42 36.61
N VAL A 154 -3.02 2.84 35.98
CA VAL A 154 -3.02 2.58 34.54
C VAL A 154 -2.57 1.15 34.26
N ASN A 155 -3.43 0.40 33.59
CA ASN A 155 -3.11 -0.97 33.17
C ASN A 155 -2.12 -0.94 31.98
N PHE A 156 -0.94 -1.56 32.16
CA PHE A 156 0.10 -1.65 31.14
C PHE A 156 -0.42 -2.20 29.80
N ALA A 157 -1.15 -3.33 29.85
CA ALA A 157 -1.64 -3.96 28.62
C ALA A 157 -2.66 -3.09 27.87
N ALA A 158 -3.54 -2.38 28.61
CA ALA A 158 -4.51 -1.47 28.00
C ALA A 158 -3.82 -0.28 27.32
N LEU A 159 -2.82 0.32 27.97
CA LEU A 159 -2.09 1.45 27.43
C LEU A 159 -1.24 1.05 26.21
N LEU A 160 -0.58 -0.10 26.29
CA LEU A 160 0.18 -0.65 25.16
C LEU A 160 -0.76 -0.95 23.98
N THR A 161 -1.92 -1.56 24.23
CA THR A 161 -2.96 -1.80 23.20
C THR A 161 -3.38 -0.51 22.52
N PHE A 162 -3.64 0.55 23.29
CA PHE A 162 -4.03 1.85 22.75
C PHE A 162 -2.97 2.39 21.77
N PHE A 163 -1.71 2.46 22.17
CA PHE A 163 -0.66 2.98 21.29
C PHE A 163 -0.36 2.06 20.10
N ARG A 164 -0.60 0.75 20.23
CA ARG A 164 -0.52 -0.16 19.10
C ARG A 164 -1.65 0.06 18.09
N ILE A 165 -2.85 0.41 18.54
CA ILE A 165 -3.94 0.82 17.63
C ILE A 165 -3.55 2.11 16.92
N VAL A 166 -3.03 3.11 17.65
CA VAL A 166 -2.57 4.39 17.05
C VAL A 166 -1.46 4.15 16.03
N MET A 167 -0.47 3.31 16.36
CA MET A 167 0.59 2.92 15.42
C MET A 167 -0.01 2.23 14.17
N GLY A 168 -0.97 1.33 14.38
CA GLY A 168 -1.68 0.67 13.30
C GLY A 168 -2.39 1.63 12.35
N ILE A 169 -2.97 2.73 12.86
CA ILE A 169 -3.59 3.77 12.02
C ILE A 169 -2.55 4.38 11.06
N GLY A 170 -1.33 4.66 11.56
CA GLY A 170 -0.22 5.11 10.71
C GLY A 170 0.17 4.08 9.64
N ILE A 171 0.44 2.84 10.06
CA ILE A 171 0.76 1.73 9.15
C ILE A 171 -0.32 1.56 8.07
N GLY A 172 -1.60 1.68 8.46
CA GLY A 172 -2.72 1.56 7.52
C GLY A 172 -2.71 2.62 6.43
N GLY A 173 -2.26 3.84 6.75
CA GLY A 173 -2.14 4.93 5.78
C GLY A 173 -1.06 4.68 4.72
N ASP A 174 0.02 4.01 5.06
CA ASP A 174 1.14 3.78 4.13
C ASP A 174 0.74 2.88 2.94
N TYR A 175 -0.11 1.87 3.15
CA TYR A 175 -0.48 0.92 2.10
C TYR A 175 -1.08 1.58 0.84
N PRO A 176 -2.20 2.32 0.92
CA PRO A 176 -2.76 2.98 -0.25
C PRO A 176 -1.86 4.09 -0.79
N LEU A 177 -1.23 4.90 0.08
CA LEU A 177 -0.42 6.03 -0.34
C LEU A 177 0.83 5.61 -1.12
N SER A 178 1.63 4.71 -0.56
CA SER A 178 2.86 4.21 -1.20
C SER A 178 2.57 3.41 -2.47
N SER A 179 1.47 2.62 -2.50
CA SER A 179 1.05 1.91 -3.71
C SER A 179 0.75 2.88 -4.85
N ILE A 180 -0.05 3.91 -4.58
CA ILE A 180 -0.49 4.84 -5.62
C ILE A 180 0.64 5.73 -6.09
N ILE A 181 1.41 6.32 -5.16
CA ILE A 181 2.58 7.12 -5.52
C ILE A 181 3.53 6.28 -6.39
N THR A 182 3.82 5.05 -5.99
CA THR A 182 4.71 4.17 -6.76
C THR A 182 4.15 3.84 -8.14
N SER A 183 2.85 3.54 -8.25
CA SER A 183 2.22 3.20 -9.54
C SER A 183 2.18 4.41 -10.48
N GLU A 184 1.92 5.61 -9.97
CA GLU A 184 1.78 6.84 -10.75
C GLU A 184 3.12 7.39 -11.25
N PHE A 185 4.23 7.13 -10.55
CA PHE A 185 5.58 7.51 -10.97
C PHE A 185 6.31 6.41 -11.77
N SER A 186 5.77 5.20 -11.84
CA SER A 186 6.41 4.07 -12.52
C SER A 186 6.11 4.04 -14.00
N THR A 187 7.10 3.57 -14.78
CA THR A 187 6.95 3.31 -16.21
C THR A 187 6.09 2.08 -16.47
N THR A 188 5.34 2.05 -17.55
CA THR A 188 4.45 0.93 -17.90
C THR A 188 5.20 -0.41 -17.97
N LYS A 189 6.44 -0.41 -18.49
CA LYS A 189 7.25 -1.62 -18.64
C LYS A 189 7.69 -2.25 -17.33
N TRP A 190 8.02 -1.44 -16.31
CA TRP A 190 8.63 -1.88 -15.05
C TRP A 190 7.74 -1.64 -13.83
N ARG A 191 6.49 -1.21 -14.02
CA ARG A 191 5.57 -0.84 -12.93
C ARG A 191 5.38 -1.97 -11.94
N GLY A 192 5.13 -3.17 -12.41
CA GLY A 192 4.96 -4.34 -11.56
C GLY A 192 6.20 -4.63 -10.73
N ALA A 193 7.37 -4.63 -11.36
CA ALA A 193 8.64 -4.86 -10.67
C ALA A 193 8.94 -3.77 -9.62
N ILE A 194 8.72 -2.47 -9.96
CA ILE A 194 8.96 -1.35 -9.06
C ILE A 194 8.03 -1.43 -7.84
N MET A 195 6.72 -1.61 -8.06
CA MET A 195 5.74 -1.75 -6.97
C MET A 195 6.02 -2.98 -6.11
N SER A 196 6.36 -4.12 -6.73
CA SER A 196 6.73 -5.34 -6.01
C SER A 196 8.02 -5.15 -5.20
N ALA A 197 9.00 -4.41 -5.72
CA ALA A 197 10.25 -4.12 -5.01
C ALA A 197 10.01 -3.20 -3.79
N VAL A 198 9.12 -2.21 -3.91
CA VAL A 198 8.69 -1.39 -2.78
C VAL A 198 8.07 -2.27 -1.69
N PHE A 199 7.15 -3.15 -2.06
CA PHE A 199 6.48 -4.05 -1.11
C PHE A 199 7.42 -5.12 -0.54
N ALA A 200 8.42 -5.60 -1.30
CA ALA A 200 9.44 -6.57 -0.86
C ALA A 200 10.32 -6.07 0.30
N ASN A 201 10.38 -4.74 0.54
CA ASN A 201 11.07 -4.19 1.71
C ASN A 201 10.47 -4.67 3.04
N GLN A 202 9.24 -5.19 3.05
CA GLN A 202 8.68 -5.85 4.23
C GLN A 202 9.52 -7.04 4.70
N ALA A 203 10.05 -7.84 3.78
CA ALA A 203 10.92 -8.95 4.15
C ALA A 203 12.21 -8.48 4.86
N PHE A 204 12.80 -7.39 4.38
CA PHE A 204 13.96 -6.81 5.07
C PHE A 204 13.62 -6.26 6.45
N GLY A 205 12.43 -5.67 6.62
CA GLY A 205 11.93 -5.25 7.94
C GLY A 205 11.79 -6.42 8.92
N GLN A 206 11.22 -7.54 8.45
CA GLN A 206 11.11 -8.77 9.25
C GLN A 206 12.48 -9.35 9.61
N VAL A 207 13.41 -9.42 8.66
CA VAL A 207 14.79 -9.85 8.90
C VAL A 207 15.46 -8.96 9.94
N ALA A 208 15.32 -7.63 9.81
CA ALA A 208 15.89 -6.68 10.76
C ALA A 208 15.33 -6.87 12.17
N ALA A 209 14.01 -7.06 12.31
CA ALA A 209 13.38 -7.37 13.61
C ALA A 209 13.94 -8.65 14.24
N GLY A 210 14.11 -9.70 13.43
CA GLY A 210 14.71 -10.97 13.88
C GLY A 210 16.18 -10.82 14.30
N ILE A 211 16.97 -10.07 13.52
CA ILE A 211 18.39 -9.80 13.83
C ILE A 211 18.52 -8.98 15.13
N VAL A 212 17.75 -7.89 15.26
CA VAL A 212 17.77 -7.05 16.47
C VAL A 212 17.39 -7.89 17.70
N ALA A 213 16.34 -8.72 17.59
CA ALA A 213 15.96 -9.61 18.68
C ALA A 213 17.07 -10.62 19.04
N LEU A 214 17.73 -11.21 18.04
CA LEU A 214 18.84 -12.15 18.26
C LEU A 214 20.04 -11.48 18.93
N VAL A 215 20.43 -10.28 18.45
CA VAL A 215 21.52 -9.49 19.05
C VAL A 215 21.21 -9.17 20.52
N LEU A 216 19.96 -8.78 20.82
CA LEU A 216 19.55 -8.52 22.19
C LEU A 216 19.60 -9.78 23.05
N VAL A 217 19.11 -10.91 22.56
CA VAL A 217 19.14 -12.20 23.29
C VAL A 217 20.57 -12.64 23.59
N GLU A 218 21.49 -12.49 22.63
CA GLU A 218 22.91 -12.80 22.84
C GLU A 218 23.58 -11.80 23.79
N GLY A 219 23.26 -10.50 23.68
CA GLY A 219 23.84 -9.45 24.52
C GLY A 219 23.47 -9.56 26.01
N TYR A 220 22.27 -10.07 26.31
CA TYR A 220 21.79 -10.29 27.68
C TYR A 220 21.84 -11.77 28.12
N LYS A 221 22.62 -12.59 27.44
CA LYS A 221 22.73 -14.04 27.60
C LYS A 221 22.96 -14.51 29.04
N ASP A 222 23.87 -13.84 29.76
CA ASP A 222 24.26 -14.25 31.11
C ASP A 222 23.13 -14.02 32.14
N ASP A 223 22.33 -12.96 31.95
CA ASP A 223 21.15 -12.69 32.77
C ASP A 223 20.00 -13.68 32.54
N LEU A 224 19.92 -14.28 31.32
CA LEU A 224 18.80 -15.12 30.89
C LEU A 224 19.05 -16.61 31.07
N LYS A 225 20.31 -17.09 31.05
CA LYS A 225 20.66 -18.53 31.12
C LYS A 225 20.24 -19.22 32.41
N ALA A 226 20.31 -18.50 33.52
CA ALA A 226 19.99 -19.05 34.83
C ALA A 226 18.50 -19.34 35.01
N ALA A 227 17.64 -18.62 34.29
CA ALA A 227 16.19 -18.74 34.41
C ALA A 227 15.65 -19.87 33.51
N LYS A 228 14.96 -20.84 34.05
CA LYS A 228 14.27 -21.93 33.32
C LYS A 228 12.78 -21.64 33.08
N SER A 229 12.18 -20.81 33.94
CA SER A 229 10.75 -20.45 33.89
C SER A 229 10.54 -19.03 34.44
N GLY A 230 9.34 -18.51 34.34
CA GLY A 230 8.99 -17.20 34.90
C GLY A 230 9.19 -17.12 36.42
N SER A 231 8.97 -18.21 37.15
CA SER A 231 9.20 -18.28 38.60
C SER A 231 10.67 -18.20 38.97
N THR A 232 11.59 -18.64 38.11
CA THR A 232 13.04 -18.60 38.31
C THR A 232 13.73 -17.37 37.73
N CYS A 233 12.99 -16.50 37.04
CA CYS A 233 13.49 -15.23 36.50
C CYS A 233 13.55 -14.19 37.62
N GLY A 234 14.73 -13.99 38.17
CA GLY A 234 15.02 -13.03 39.24
C GLY A 234 15.00 -11.56 38.77
N PRO A 235 15.31 -10.59 39.66
CA PRO A 235 15.29 -9.15 39.33
C PRO A 235 16.20 -8.76 38.16
N SER A 236 17.41 -9.34 38.04
CA SER A 236 18.35 -9.10 36.94
C SER A 236 17.75 -9.58 35.62
N CYS A 237 17.22 -10.83 35.57
CA CYS A 237 16.56 -11.37 34.39
C CYS A 237 15.36 -10.52 33.95
N LYS A 238 14.52 -10.06 34.87
CA LYS A 238 13.37 -9.18 34.54
C LYS A 238 13.80 -7.82 34.03
N LYS A 239 14.85 -7.24 34.63
CA LYS A 239 15.43 -5.97 34.17
C LYS A 239 15.99 -6.09 32.74
N ALA A 240 16.71 -7.17 32.45
CA ALA A 240 17.23 -7.47 31.13
C ALA A 240 16.10 -7.58 30.10
N LEU A 241 15.07 -8.35 30.39
CA LEU A 241 13.92 -8.52 29.50
C LEU A 241 13.13 -7.22 29.32
N ASP A 242 13.00 -6.36 30.34
CA ASP A 242 12.34 -5.06 30.24
C ASP A 242 13.13 -4.13 29.32
N GLN A 243 14.44 -4.11 29.40
CA GLN A 243 15.29 -3.34 28.49
C GLN A 243 15.22 -3.88 27.05
N MET A 244 15.28 -5.21 26.88
CA MET A 244 15.29 -5.85 25.57
C MET A 244 14.04 -5.54 24.74
N TRP A 245 12.84 -5.69 25.32
CA TRP A 245 11.61 -5.43 24.54
C TRP A 245 11.44 -3.94 24.19
N ARG A 246 11.90 -3.02 25.07
CA ARG A 246 11.86 -1.59 24.79
C ARG A 246 12.80 -1.20 23.64
N ILE A 247 14.02 -1.75 23.65
CA ILE A 247 14.98 -1.56 22.57
C ILE A 247 14.44 -2.17 21.27
N LEU A 248 13.90 -3.40 21.34
CA LEU A 248 13.37 -4.09 20.16
C LEU A 248 12.27 -3.27 19.49
N ILE A 249 11.29 -2.76 20.24
CA ILE A 249 10.24 -1.91 19.66
C ILE A 249 10.81 -0.56 19.24
N GLY A 250 11.63 0.10 20.07
CA GLY A 250 12.17 1.42 19.79
C GLY A 250 13.03 1.52 18.53
N MET A 251 13.71 0.43 18.16
CA MET A 251 14.51 0.40 16.93
C MET A 251 13.67 0.58 15.65
N GLY A 252 12.36 0.33 15.69
CA GLY A 252 11.44 0.64 14.59
C GLY A 252 11.35 2.13 14.25
N CYS A 253 11.60 3.03 15.23
CA CYS A 253 11.59 4.47 14.98
C CYS A 253 12.73 4.92 14.06
N VAL A 254 13.88 4.25 14.07
CA VAL A 254 15.09 4.70 13.36
C VAL A 254 14.88 4.77 11.84
N PRO A 255 14.47 3.69 11.15
CA PRO A 255 14.18 3.75 9.73
C PRO A 255 13.00 4.68 9.42
N GLY A 256 12.00 4.75 10.31
CA GLY A 256 10.86 5.65 10.18
C GLY A 256 11.26 7.13 10.15
N CYS A 257 12.17 7.58 11.03
CA CYS A 257 12.67 8.94 11.03
C CYS A 257 13.45 9.28 9.75
N ILE A 258 14.23 8.33 9.22
CA ILE A 258 14.93 8.49 7.94
C ILE A 258 13.93 8.64 6.80
N ALA A 259 12.93 7.76 6.74
CA ALA A 259 11.89 7.78 5.73
C ALA A 259 11.09 9.07 5.73
N LEU A 260 10.77 9.60 6.91
CA LEU A 260 9.97 10.82 7.08
C LEU A 260 10.60 12.02 6.37
N TYR A 261 11.93 12.23 6.52
CA TYR A 261 12.62 13.31 5.82
C TYR A 261 12.41 13.24 4.29
N PHE A 262 12.59 12.07 3.70
CA PHE A 262 12.43 11.92 2.26
C PHE A 262 10.96 12.04 1.81
N ARG A 263 10.01 11.54 2.58
CA ARG A 263 8.58 11.61 2.25
C ARG A 263 8.03 13.03 2.28
N LEU A 264 8.47 13.87 3.21
CA LEU A 264 8.06 15.27 3.28
C LEU A 264 8.58 16.12 2.10
N THR A 265 9.58 15.64 1.37
CA THR A 265 10.18 16.33 0.22
C THR A 265 9.68 15.85 -1.15
N ILE A 266 8.79 14.86 -1.21
CA ILE A 266 8.22 14.33 -2.45
C ILE A 266 7.31 15.37 -3.12
N PRO A 267 7.37 15.54 -4.48
CA PRO A 267 6.41 16.34 -5.23
C PRO A 267 5.03 15.67 -5.28
N GLU A 268 4.00 16.41 -5.70
CA GLU A 268 2.70 15.81 -6.00
C GLU A 268 2.82 14.84 -7.18
N SER A 269 1.92 13.87 -7.25
CA SER A 269 1.89 12.92 -8.35
C SER A 269 1.63 13.64 -9.68
N PRO A 270 2.43 13.38 -10.74
CA PRO A 270 2.26 14.03 -12.03
C PRO A 270 0.86 13.82 -12.62
N ARG A 271 0.32 12.61 -12.47
CA ARG A 271 -1.03 12.28 -12.99
C ARG A 271 -2.12 13.08 -12.27
N TYR A 272 -2.02 13.19 -10.94
CA TYR A 272 -2.96 13.98 -10.15
C TYR A 272 -2.88 15.48 -10.48
N SER A 273 -1.66 16.02 -10.61
CA SER A 273 -1.47 17.43 -10.96
C SER A 273 -2.00 17.76 -12.35
N LEU A 274 -1.77 16.88 -13.33
CA LEU A 274 -2.30 17.06 -14.69
C LEU A 274 -3.84 17.03 -14.73
N ASP A 275 -4.48 16.15 -13.94
CA ASP A 275 -5.94 16.11 -13.84
C ASP A 275 -6.49 17.39 -13.18
N MET A 276 -5.76 17.98 -12.22
CA MET A 276 -6.15 19.25 -11.58
C MET A 276 -5.93 20.45 -12.51
N GLU A 277 -4.86 20.48 -13.33
CA GLU A 277 -4.63 21.51 -14.36
C GLU A 277 -5.73 21.51 -15.42
N LEU A 278 -6.14 20.33 -15.90
CA LEU A 278 -7.26 20.23 -16.84
C LEU A 278 -8.53 20.83 -16.27
N LYS A 279 -8.87 20.54 -15.02
CA LYS A 279 -10.04 21.11 -14.33
C LYS A 279 -9.95 22.63 -14.18
N ALA A 280 -8.76 23.16 -13.89
CA ALA A 280 -8.56 24.59 -13.80
C ALA A 280 -8.70 25.28 -15.18
N ALA A 281 -8.11 24.69 -16.23
CA ALA A 281 -8.21 25.19 -17.60
C ALA A 281 -9.65 25.12 -18.15
N GLU A 282 -10.39 24.03 -17.87
CA GLU A 282 -11.82 23.89 -18.19
C GLU A 282 -12.66 24.97 -17.49
N GLY A 283 -12.41 25.21 -16.19
CA GLY A 283 -13.09 26.25 -15.42
C GLY A 283 -12.86 27.67 -15.98
N VAL A 284 -11.65 27.97 -16.42
CA VAL A 284 -11.32 29.26 -17.07
C VAL A 284 -12.00 29.38 -18.46
N THR A 285 -11.99 28.29 -19.24
CA THR A 285 -12.65 28.26 -20.55
C THR A 285 -14.16 28.45 -20.43
N ASP A 286 -14.79 27.87 -19.42
CA ASP A 286 -16.22 28.08 -19.18
C ASP A 286 -16.53 29.50 -18.67
N ALA A 287 -15.68 30.08 -17.83
CA ALA A 287 -15.84 31.47 -17.39
C ALA A 287 -15.75 32.47 -18.57
N THR A 288 -14.83 32.23 -19.50
CA THR A 288 -14.72 33.09 -20.73
C THR A 288 -15.90 32.95 -21.67
N LYS A 289 -16.61 31.83 -21.69
CA LYS A 289 -17.87 31.66 -22.46
C LYS A 289 -19.05 32.44 -21.86
N PHE A 290 -19.04 32.67 -20.54
CA PHE A 290 -20.13 33.36 -19.83
C PHE A 290 -19.93 34.87 -19.67
N VAL A 291 -18.74 35.40 -19.85
CA VAL A 291 -18.44 36.83 -19.70
C VAL A 291 -18.02 37.44 -21.06
N PRO A 292 -18.94 38.09 -21.80
CA PRO A 292 -18.59 38.75 -23.05
C PRO A 292 -17.65 39.93 -22.77
N GLY A 293 -16.44 39.90 -23.32
CA GLY A 293 -15.46 41.00 -23.21
C GLY A 293 -14.11 40.65 -22.61
N LEU A 294 -13.90 39.42 -22.17
CA LEU A 294 -12.59 38.89 -21.72
C LEU A 294 -11.78 38.42 -22.96
N ASN A 295 -11.07 39.31 -23.60
CA ASN A 295 -10.32 39.02 -24.85
C ASN A 295 -8.80 39.24 -24.71
N GLY A 296 -8.24 39.18 -23.50
CA GLY A 296 -6.81 39.42 -23.31
C GLY A 296 -6.13 38.31 -22.48
N GLN A 297 -4.90 38.01 -22.86
CA GLN A 297 -4.03 37.07 -22.16
C GLN A 297 -3.81 37.48 -20.68
N ASP A 298 -3.81 38.80 -20.39
CA ASP A 298 -3.69 39.37 -19.05
C ASP A 298 -4.91 39.06 -18.15
N ASP A 299 -6.11 38.95 -18.75
CA ASP A 299 -7.33 38.63 -18.01
C ASP A 299 -7.43 37.12 -17.67
N ILE A 300 -6.87 36.27 -18.54
CA ILE A 300 -6.76 34.83 -18.31
C ILE A 300 -5.78 34.55 -17.17
N GLU A 301 -4.66 35.26 -17.11
CA GLU A 301 -3.68 35.15 -16.06
C GLU A 301 -4.21 35.64 -14.70
N ARG A 302 -5.03 36.69 -14.68
CA ARG A 302 -5.73 37.16 -13.48
C ARG A 302 -6.80 36.18 -12.97
N LEU A 303 -7.53 35.52 -13.85
CA LEU A 303 -8.53 34.49 -13.50
C LEU A 303 -7.87 33.22 -12.99
N GLN A 304 -6.71 32.86 -13.52
CA GLN A 304 -5.91 31.74 -13.03
C GLN A 304 -5.31 31.99 -11.65
N SER A 305 -4.95 33.24 -11.34
CA SER A 305 -4.39 33.61 -10.02
C SER A 305 -5.45 33.81 -8.94
N ASN A 306 -6.75 33.99 -9.30
CA ASN A 306 -7.79 34.23 -8.30
C ASN A 306 -9.19 33.71 -8.76
N PRO A 307 -9.47 32.41 -8.66
CA PRO A 307 -10.72 31.80 -9.16
C PRO A 307 -11.99 32.26 -8.41
N THR A 308 -11.87 32.94 -7.28
CA THR A 308 -13.00 33.49 -6.50
C THR A 308 -13.48 34.86 -6.96
N ALA A 309 -12.76 35.53 -7.86
CA ALA A 309 -13.09 36.90 -8.30
C ALA A 309 -14.23 36.98 -9.35
N VAL A 310 -14.67 35.84 -9.89
CA VAL A 310 -15.66 35.79 -11.01
C VAL A 310 -17.10 36.06 -10.56
N VAL A 311 -17.38 36.11 -9.27
CA VAL A 311 -18.77 36.23 -8.75
C VAL A 311 -19.21 37.70 -8.56
N ALA A 312 -18.35 38.71 -8.74
CA ALA A 312 -18.60 40.07 -8.24
C ALA A 312 -18.86 41.15 -9.31
N THR A 313 -18.96 40.84 -10.62
CA THR A 313 -19.19 41.87 -11.64
C THR A 313 -20.38 41.58 -12.55
N THR A 314 -21.58 41.50 -11.98
CA THR A 314 -22.81 41.85 -12.70
C THR A 314 -23.28 43.19 -12.17
N GLN A 315 -22.77 44.29 -12.75
CA GLN A 315 -23.41 45.60 -12.65
C GLN A 315 -23.83 46.06 -14.04
N GLU A 316 -25.10 46.39 -14.08
CA GLU A 316 -25.90 46.92 -15.17
C GLU A 316 -25.24 48.11 -15.87
N HIS A 317 -25.29 48.16 -17.22
CA HIS A 317 -25.25 49.41 -17.95
C HIS A 317 -26.36 49.46 -19.00
N PRO A 318 -27.03 50.62 -19.12
CA PRO A 318 -28.21 50.78 -19.95
C PRO A 318 -27.88 51.29 -21.35
N TYR A 319 -28.71 50.84 -22.28
CA TYR A 319 -29.08 51.43 -23.59
C TYR A 319 -28.06 52.15 -24.48
N GLY A 320 -27.94 51.64 -25.70
CA GLY A 320 -27.46 52.37 -26.87
C GLY A 320 -27.68 51.55 -28.14
N GLU A 321 -28.69 51.93 -28.94
CA GLU A 321 -29.03 51.38 -30.25
C GLU A 321 -27.92 51.57 -31.28
N SER A 322 -27.65 50.58 -32.15
CA SER A 322 -27.77 50.76 -33.62
C SER A 322 -27.43 49.48 -34.41
N SER A 323 -28.39 49.06 -35.14
CA SER A 323 -28.44 48.52 -36.53
C SER A 323 -27.27 47.72 -37.10
N GLY A 324 -27.59 46.49 -37.53
CA GLY A 324 -27.17 46.01 -38.86
C GLY A 324 -26.46 44.67 -38.91
N ALA A 325 -27.11 43.75 -39.58
CA ALA A 325 -26.62 42.52 -40.17
C ALA A 325 -26.70 41.25 -39.32
N SER A 326 -27.74 40.51 -39.62
CA SER A 326 -27.99 39.13 -39.26
C SER A 326 -26.93 38.19 -39.85
N GLU A 327 -26.03 37.71 -39.04
CA GLU A 327 -25.40 36.42 -39.24
C GLU A 327 -25.78 35.53 -38.03
N SER A 328 -26.56 34.50 -38.32
CA SER A 328 -26.94 33.49 -37.36
C SER A 328 -25.67 32.79 -36.89
N PRO A 329 -25.41 32.70 -35.56
CA PRO A 329 -24.29 31.92 -35.09
C PRO A 329 -24.57 30.44 -35.43
N VAL A 330 -23.68 29.85 -36.21
CA VAL A 330 -23.62 28.42 -36.40
C VAL A 330 -23.46 27.81 -35.01
N ARG A 331 -24.51 27.20 -34.49
CA ARG A 331 -24.44 26.33 -33.32
C ARG A 331 -23.57 25.16 -33.74
N VAL A 332 -22.30 25.23 -33.41
CA VAL A 332 -21.49 24.03 -33.27
C VAL A 332 -22.01 23.36 -32.03
N ASP A 333 -22.76 22.26 -32.18
CA ASP A 333 -23.07 21.34 -31.09
C ASP A 333 -21.76 20.75 -30.63
N VAL A 334 -21.10 21.44 -29.69
CA VAL A 334 -20.01 20.88 -28.92
C VAL A 334 -20.65 19.77 -28.07
N PRO A 335 -20.22 18.50 -28.19
CA PRO A 335 -20.73 17.45 -27.37
C PRO A 335 -20.60 17.87 -25.89
N THR A 336 -21.67 17.75 -25.13
CA THR A 336 -21.72 18.04 -23.70
C THR A 336 -20.54 17.34 -23.04
N GLU A 337 -19.54 18.12 -22.69
CA GLU A 337 -18.32 17.67 -22.03
C GLU A 337 -18.69 16.87 -20.78
N HIS A 338 -18.31 15.61 -20.76
CA HIS A 338 -18.28 14.83 -19.56
C HIS A 338 -17.14 15.35 -18.68
N THR A 339 -17.40 16.42 -17.94
CA THR A 339 -16.54 16.77 -16.81
C THR A 339 -16.56 15.58 -15.86
N PRO A 340 -15.41 14.95 -15.58
CA PRO A 340 -15.41 13.84 -14.65
C PRO A 340 -15.96 14.34 -13.30
N PRO A 341 -16.99 13.70 -12.75
CA PRO A 341 -17.60 14.14 -11.51
C PRO A 341 -16.52 14.17 -10.42
N LYS A 342 -16.57 15.20 -9.55
CA LYS A 342 -15.67 15.29 -8.40
C LYS A 342 -15.75 13.98 -7.61
N ALA A 343 -14.61 13.40 -7.24
CA ALA A 343 -14.56 12.22 -6.39
C ALA A 343 -15.39 12.48 -5.12
N SER A 344 -16.53 11.82 -5.01
CA SER A 344 -17.41 11.88 -3.86
C SER A 344 -17.76 10.46 -3.45
N PHE A 345 -18.03 10.25 -2.17
CA PHE A 345 -18.44 8.94 -1.67
C PHE A 345 -19.73 8.43 -2.34
N LYS A 346 -20.63 9.33 -2.70
CA LYS A 346 -21.87 8.97 -3.41
C LYS A 346 -21.57 8.48 -4.83
N ASP A 347 -20.65 9.14 -5.54
CA ASP A 347 -20.23 8.75 -6.87
C ASP A 347 -19.45 7.41 -6.84
N PHE A 348 -18.59 7.24 -5.83
CA PHE A 348 -17.93 5.95 -5.56
C PHE A 348 -18.94 4.81 -5.41
N CYS A 349 -19.95 4.99 -4.55
CA CYS A 349 -20.98 3.97 -4.34
C CYS A 349 -21.84 3.73 -5.61
N HIS A 350 -22.10 4.75 -6.41
CA HIS A 350 -22.83 4.61 -7.66
C HIS A 350 -22.02 3.82 -8.69
N HIS A 351 -20.72 4.11 -8.84
CA HIS A 351 -19.83 3.42 -9.78
C HIS A 351 -19.66 1.95 -9.39
N PHE A 352 -19.21 1.68 -8.18
CA PHE A 352 -18.97 0.31 -7.70
C PHE A 352 -20.24 -0.46 -7.32
N GLY A 353 -21.37 0.20 -7.21
CA GLY A 353 -22.68 -0.44 -7.09
C GLY A 353 -23.11 -1.21 -8.33
N GLN A 354 -22.56 -0.88 -9.50
CA GLN A 354 -22.75 -1.65 -10.72
C GLN A 354 -21.86 -2.91 -10.70
N TRP A 355 -22.46 -4.10 -10.89
CA TRP A 355 -21.72 -5.37 -10.83
C TRP A 355 -20.54 -5.46 -11.80
N LYS A 356 -20.62 -4.76 -12.92
CA LYS A 356 -19.54 -4.68 -13.91
C LYS A 356 -18.21 -4.21 -13.28
N TYR A 357 -18.25 -3.20 -12.41
CA TYR A 357 -17.10 -2.61 -11.72
C TYR A 357 -16.95 -3.15 -10.31
N GLY A 358 -18.06 -3.35 -9.61
CA GLY A 358 -18.10 -3.87 -8.25
C GLY A 358 -17.48 -5.25 -8.09
N LYS A 359 -17.59 -6.13 -9.12
CA LYS A 359 -16.94 -7.44 -9.11
C LYS A 359 -15.41 -7.36 -9.00
N ILE A 360 -14.79 -6.29 -9.55
CA ILE A 360 -13.33 -6.08 -9.48
C ILE A 360 -12.95 -5.67 -8.06
N LEU A 361 -13.69 -4.73 -7.47
CA LEU A 361 -13.47 -4.31 -6.08
C LEU A 361 -13.71 -5.47 -5.11
N PHE A 362 -14.77 -6.25 -5.29
CA PHE A 362 -15.02 -7.46 -4.51
C PHE A 362 -13.89 -8.48 -4.69
N GLY A 363 -13.43 -8.69 -5.92
CA GLY A 363 -12.33 -9.58 -6.25
C GLY A 363 -11.04 -9.20 -5.49
N THR A 364 -10.63 -7.93 -5.56
CA THR A 364 -9.41 -7.45 -4.89
C THR A 364 -9.55 -7.47 -3.36
N ALA A 365 -10.69 -7.07 -2.83
CA ALA A 365 -10.95 -7.03 -1.39
C ALA A 365 -11.02 -8.44 -0.78
N PHE A 366 -11.75 -9.37 -1.41
CA PHE A 366 -11.95 -10.69 -0.85
C PHE A 366 -10.74 -11.61 -1.05
N THR A 367 -9.97 -11.46 -2.14
CA THR A 367 -8.69 -12.18 -2.27
C THR A 367 -7.70 -11.77 -1.20
N TRP A 368 -7.64 -10.48 -0.88
CA TRP A 368 -6.78 -9.99 0.21
C TRP A 368 -7.27 -10.47 1.57
N PHE A 369 -8.58 -10.47 1.80
CA PHE A 369 -9.18 -11.06 3.01
C PHE A 369 -8.77 -12.53 3.20
N CYS A 370 -8.96 -13.36 2.17
CA CYS A 370 -8.61 -14.77 2.22
C CYS A 370 -7.12 -14.99 2.49
N LEU A 371 -6.26 -14.20 1.86
CA LEU A 371 -4.83 -14.26 2.06
C LEU A 371 -4.43 -13.94 3.49
N ASP A 372 -4.90 -12.80 4.03
CA ASP A 372 -4.47 -12.31 5.33
C ASP A 372 -4.95 -13.21 6.49
N VAL A 373 -6.01 -14.00 6.29
CA VAL A 373 -6.40 -15.06 7.23
C VAL A 373 -5.25 -16.05 7.45
N ALA A 374 -4.59 -16.52 6.40
CA ALA A 374 -3.47 -17.45 6.54
C ALA A 374 -2.17 -16.75 6.93
N VAL A 375 -1.82 -15.64 6.25
CA VAL A 375 -0.56 -14.91 6.46
C VAL A 375 -0.42 -14.45 7.91
N TYR A 376 -1.41 -13.74 8.44
CA TYR A 376 -1.36 -13.24 9.82
C TYR A 376 -1.65 -14.34 10.85
N GLY A 377 -2.42 -15.36 10.46
CA GLY A 377 -2.62 -16.55 11.25
C GLY A 377 -1.31 -17.29 11.54
N LEU A 378 -0.45 -17.43 10.53
CA LEU A 378 0.86 -18.07 10.66
C LEU A 378 1.89 -17.14 11.29
N ASN A 379 2.14 -15.99 10.68
CA ASN A 379 3.30 -15.14 10.98
C ASN A 379 3.25 -14.50 12.37
N LEU A 380 2.07 -14.15 12.89
CA LEU A 380 1.94 -13.66 14.28
C LEU A 380 1.89 -14.78 15.34
N ASN A 381 1.86 -16.03 14.93
CA ASN A 381 1.89 -17.19 15.81
C ASN A 381 3.11 -18.11 15.55
N THR A 382 4.14 -17.61 14.89
CA THR A 382 5.35 -18.38 14.55
C THR A 382 5.98 -19.05 15.78
N ALA A 383 6.01 -18.39 16.95
CA ALA A 383 6.51 -18.99 18.19
C ALA A 383 5.71 -20.24 18.59
N VAL A 384 4.38 -20.22 18.42
CA VAL A 384 3.50 -21.38 18.70
C VAL A 384 3.78 -22.51 17.71
N ILE A 385 3.95 -22.17 16.44
CA ILE A 385 4.25 -23.14 15.38
C ILE A 385 5.61 -23.77 15.59
N LEU A 386 6.67 -22.99 15.83
CA LEU A 386 8.02 -23.48 16.11
C LEU A 386 8.07 -24.38 17.34
N ASN A 387 7.26 -24.07 18.36
CA ASN A 387 7.12 -24.95 19.54
C ASN A 387 6.37 -26.25 19.19
N ALA A 388 5.30 -26.19 18.41
CA ALA A 388 4.51 -27.35 18.02
C ALA A 388 5.33 -28.36 17.20
N ILE A 389 6.21 -27.87 16.31
CA ILE A 389 7.14 -28.72 15.53
C ILE A 389 8.38 -29.16 16.33
N GLY A 390 8.50 -28.76 17.62
CA GLY A 390 9.60 -29.16 18.50
C GLY A 390 10.92 -28.42 18.25
N TYR A 391 10.92 -27.34 17.49
CA TYR A 391 12.12 -26.54 17.21
C TYR A 391 12.47 -25.60 18.38
N SER A 392 11.48 -25.06 19.10
CA SER A 392 11.65 -24.15 20.23
C SER A 392 10.88 -24.65 21.48
N GLY A 393 10.94 -23.90 22.58
CA GLY A 393 10.12 -24.12 23.77
C GLY A 393 10.78 -24.93 24.89
N LYS A 394 11.96 -25.50 24.66
CA LYS A 394 12.72 -26.27 25.67
C LYS A 394 13.87 -25.46 26.26
N GLY A 395 14.28 -25.80 27.50
CA GLY A 395 15.48 -25.21 28.12
C GLY A 395 15.24 -23.91 28.89
N SER A 396 16.27 -23.07 29.00
CA SER A 396 16.26 -21.78 29.68
C SER A 396 15.46 -20.72 28.95
N VAL A 397 15.15 -19.58 29.59
CA VAL A 397 14.52 -18.43 28.95
C VAL A 397 15.35 -17.95 27.76
N TYR A 398 16.69 -17.94 27.92
CA TYR A 398 17.62 -17.66 26.81
C TYR A 398 17.37 -18.58 25.60
N GLN A 399 17.39 -19.91 25.81
CA GLN A 399 17.21 -20.87 24.72
C GLN A 399 15.86 -20.69 24.00
N LYS A 400 14.79 -20.49 24.76
CA LYS A 400 13.45 -20.30 24.18
C LYS A 400 13.39 -19.06 23.27
N LEU A 401 13.93 -17.92 23.70
CA LEU A 401 13.96 -16.69 22.92
C LEU A 401 14.91 -16.80 21.74
N HIS A 402 16.10 -17.38 21.94
CA HIS A 402 17.09 -17.61 20.90
C HIS A 402 16.52 -18.50 19.78
N ASP A 403 16.00 -19.68 20.12
CA ASP A 403 15.47 -20.62 19.12
C ASP A 403 14.27 -20.03 18.38
N THR A 404 13.42 -19.25 19.06
CA THR A 404 12.32 -18.54 18.41
C THR A 404 12.84 -17.48 17.43
N ALA A 405 13.84 -16.70 17.80
CA ALA A 405 14.42 -15.68 16.91
C ALA A 405 15.12 -16.32 15.69
N VAL A 406 15.90 -17.37 15.91
CA VAL A 406 16.57 -18.12 14.82
C VAL A 406 15.54 -18.80 13.92
N GLY A 407 14.53 -19.45 14.49
CA GLY A 407 13.45 -20.07 13.72
C GLY A 407 12.69 -19.08 12.84
N ASN A 408 12.39 -17.88 13.35
CA ASN A 408 11.81 -16.79 12.56
C ASN A 408 12.72 -16.40 11.38
N LEU A 409 14.01 -16.22 11.64
CA LEU A 409 14.98 -15.87 10.58
C LEU A 409 15.08 -16.96 9.51
N ILE A 410 15.04 -18.25 9.90
CA ILE A 410 15.03 -19.36 8.94
C ILE A 410 13.80 -19.29 8.02
N LEU A 411 12.61 -19.07 8.57
CA LEU A 411 11.38 -18.97 7.79
C LEU A 411 11.41 -17.77 6.84
N ILE A 412 11.85 -16.61 7.32
CA ILE A 412 11.89 -15.39 6.52
C ILE A 412 12.97 -15.47 5.43
N CYS A 413 14.20 -15.84 5.77
CA CYS A 413 15.31 -15.91 4.82
C CYS A 413 15.17 -17.08 3.83
N GLY A 414 14.58 -18.21 4.27
CA GLY A 414 14.36 -19.38 3.42
C GLY A 414 13.11 -19.28 2.54
N GLY A 415 12.08 -18.58 3.00
CA GLY A 415 10.77 -18.50 2.34
C GLY A 415 10.39 -17.10 1.90
N SER A 416 10.08 -16.20 2.83
CA SER A 416 9.49 -14.90 2.53
C SER A 416 10.37 -14.02 1.64
N LEU A 417 11.64 -13.83 2.00
CA LEU A 417 12.58 -12.98 1.27
C LEU A 417 12.79 -13.44 -0.17
N PRO A 418 13.13 -14.71 -0.47
CA PRO A 418 13.24 -15.15 -1.86
C PRO A 418 11.92 -15.10 -2.61
N GLY A 419 10.76 -15.37 -1.96
CA GLY A 419 9.45 -15.29 -2.57
C GLY A 419 9.12 -13.89 -3.10
N TYR A 420 9.35 -12.85 -2.32
CA TYR A 420 9.18 -11.45 -2.75
C TYR A 420 10.06 -11.11 -3.97
N TRP A 421 11.35 -11.43 -3.90
CA TRP A 421 12.27 -11.10 -4.98
C TRP A 421 11.99 -11.88 -6.26
N PHE A 422 11.53 -13.12 -6.13
CA PHE A 422 11.11 -13.90 -7.29
C PHE A 422 9.90 -13.25 -7.98
N THR A 423 8.96 -12.67 -7.22
CA THR A 423 7.87 -11.87 -7.79
C THR A 423 8.40 -10.63 -8.51
N VAL A 424 9.34 -9.87 -7.90
CA VAL A 424 9.93 -8.66 -8.51
C VAL A 424 10.48 -8.97 -9.91
N PHE A 425 11.19 -10.08 -10.07
CA PHE A 425 11.81 -10.44 -11.35
C PHE A 425 10.82 -10.99 -12.38
N THR A 426 9.68 -11.52 -11.96
CA THR A 426 8.82 -12.30 -12.85
C THR A 426 7.46 -11.64 -13.12
N VAL A 427 7.01 -10.70 -12.31
CA VAL A 427 5.65 -10.14 -12.38
C VAL A 427 5.34 -9.42 -13.70
N ASP A 428 6.31 -8.73 -14.29
CA ASP A 428 6.15 -8.08 -15.59
C ASP A 428 6.36 -9.03 -16.78
N ILE A 429 6.86 -10.25 -16.52
CA ILE A 429 7.03 -11.33 -17.51
C ILE A 429 5.81 -12.25 -17.51
N ILE A 430 5.40 -12.76 -16.35
CA ILE A 430 4.30 -13.73 -16.20
C ILE A 430 2.95 -13.00 -16.21
N GLY A 431 2.81 -11.93 -15.43
CA GLY A 431 1.57 -11.20 -15.19
C GLY A 431 1.09 -11.32 -13.76
N ARG A 432 0.19 -10.40 -13.34
CA ARG A 432 -0.28 -10.29 -11.95
C ARG A 432 -1.25 -11.41 -11.60
N LYS A 433 -2.26 -11.59 -12.43
CA LYS A 433 -3.31 -12.59 -12.22
C LYS A 433 -2.80 -14.03 -12.28
N PRO A 434 -1.95 -14.45 -13.25
CA PRO A 434 -1.39 -15.79 -13.26
C PRO A 434 -0.56 -16.11 -12.01
N ILE A 435 0.28 -15.18 -11.55
CA ILE A 435 1.08 -15.35 -10.33
C ILE A 435 0.15 -15.50 -9.10
N GLN A 436 -0.89 -14.67 -9.00
CA GLN A 436 -1.86 -14.75 -7.91
C GLN A 436 -2.59 -16.09 -7.87
N LEU A 437 -3.11 -16.53 -9.00
CA LEU A 437 -3.78 -17.82 -9.12
C LEU A 437 -2.87 -18.98 -8.79
N PHE A 438 -1.65 -18.99 -9.33
CA PHE A 438 -0.67 -20.04 -9.08
C PHE A 438 -0.30 -20.10 -7.58
N GLY A 439 -0.05 -18.95 -6.94
CA GLY A 439 0.25 -18.89 -5.52
C GLY A 439 -0.89 -19.43 -4.65
N PHE A 440 -2.13 -18.98 -4.89
CA PHE A 440 -3.31 -19.50 -4.16
C PHE A 440 -3.50 -21.01 -4.35
N PHE A 441 -3.32 -21.52 -5.57
CA PHE A 441 -3.42 -22.96 -5.86
C PHE A 441 -2.38 -23.76 -5.09
N ILE A 442 -1.11 -23.38 -5.17
CA ILE A 442 -0.04 -24.10 -4.44
C ILE A 442 -0.26 -24.03 -2.93
N LEU A 443 -0.63 -22.87 -2.39
CA LEU A 443 -0.93 -22.74 -0.96
C LEU A 443 -2.10 -23.63 -0.53
N THR A 444 -3.14 -23.73 -1.34
CA THR A 444 -4.25 -24.67 -1.06
C THR A 444 -3.72 -26.10 -0.92
N VAL A 445 -2.89 -26.56 -1.87
CA VAL A 445 -2.31 -27.91 -1.84
C VAL A 445 -1.40 -28.09 -0.61
N MET A 446 -0.52 -27.11 -0.33
CA MET A 446 0.42 -27.19 0.81
C MET A 446 -0.32 -27.24 2.15
N PHE A 447 -1.33 -26.39 2.36
CA PHE A 447 -2.10 -26.41 3.59
C PHE A 447 -2.97 -27.66 3.73
N CYS A 448 -3.48 -28.22 2.64
CA CYS A 448 -4.12 -29.55 2.65
C CYS A 448 -3.13 -30.64 3.09
N LEU A 449 -1.93 -30.67 2.52
CA LEU A 449 -0.89 -31.63 2.90
C LEU A 449 -0.55 -31.53 4.39
N ILE A 450 -0.30 -30.30 4.89
CA ILE A 450 0.00 -30.09 6.29
C ILE A 450 -1.19 -30.48 7.18
N GLY A 451 -2.42 -30.13 6.82
CA GLY A 451 -3.61 -30.39 7.62
C GLY A 451 -3.95 -31.87 7.72
N PHE A 452 -4.05 -32.56 6.60
CA PHE A 452 -4.50 -33.96 6.56
C PHE A 452 -3.43 -34.97 6.95
N ASP A 453 -2.15 -34.67 6.68
CA ASP A 453 -1.04 -35.59 6.97
C ASP A 453 -0.20 -35.19 8.18
N TYR A 454 -0.68 -34.23 8.98
CA TYR A 454 0.03 -33.57 10.09
C TYR A 454 0.74 -34.54 11.05
N TYR A 455 0.08 -35.63 11.41
CA TYR A 455 0.59 -36.61 12.41
C TYR A 455 1.64 -37.57 11.85
N ASN A 456 1.76 -37.70 10.54
CA ASN A 456 2.76 -38.54 9.88
C ASN A 456 4.03 -37.75 9.53
N LEU A 457 3.93 -36.40 9.49
CA LEU A 457 5.04 -35.52 9.18
C LEU A 457 5.99 -35.36 10.37
N SER A 458 7.29 -35.45 10.10
CA SER A 458 8.29 -35.12 11.13
C SER A 458 8.37 -33.59 11.31
N GLY A 459 8.94 -33.12 12.44
CA GLY A 459 9.16 -31.71 12.69
C GLY A 459 10.01 -31.02 11.60
N LYS A 460 10.94 -31.75 10.95
CA LYS A 460 11.75 -31.24 9.86
C LYS A 460 10.93 -31.09 8.57
N ASP A 461 10.04 -32.04 8.28
CA ASP A 461 9.16 -32.00 7.12
C ASP A 461 8.18 -30.82 7.25
N LEU A 462 7.58 -30.63 8.43
CA LEU A 462 6.73 -29.50 8.75
C LEU A 462 7.46 -28.16 8.57
N LEU A 463 8.69 -28.04 9.07
CA LEU A 463 9.49 -26.82 8.89
C LEU A 463 9.75 -26.54 7.40
N GLY A 464 10.09 -27.56 6.62
CA GLY A 464 10.29 -27.45 5.18
C GLY A 464 9.02 -27.01 4.45
N LEU A 465 7.88 -27.60 4.77
CA LEU A 465 6.58 -27.21 4.19
C LEU A 465 6.18 -25.77 4.56
N TYR A 466 6.46 -25.32 5.80
CA TYR A 466 6.23 -23.93 6.19
C TYR A 466 7.11 -22.95 5.41
N ILE A 467 8.39 -23.28 5.17
CA ILE A 467 9.27 -22.47 4.31
C ILE A 467 8.71 -22.36 2.90
N ILE A 468 8.19 -23.45 2.35
CA ILE A 468 7.55 -23.46 1.03
C ILE A 468 6.27 -22.61 1.04
N CYS A 469 5.44 -22.69 2.08
CA CYS A 469 4.27 -21.84 2.24
C CYS A 469 4.66 -20.37 2.30
N GLU A 470 5.68 -19.98 3.07
CA GLU A 470 6.19 -18.61 3.14
C GLU A 470 6.70 -18.11 1.78
N PHE A 471 7.36 -18.97 1.01
CA PHE A 471 7.79 -18.63 -0.34
C PHE A 471 6.60 -18.34 -1.25
N PHE A 472 5.62 -19.25 -1.34
CA PHE A 472 4.49 -19.10 -2.25
C PHE A 472 3.43 -18.09 -1.78
N GLN A 473 3.38 -17.75 -0.50
CA GLN A 473 2.62 -16.58 -0.04
C GLN A 473 3.15 -15.31 -0.70
N ASN A 474 4.46 -15.14 -0.74
CA ASN A 474 5.12 -13.91 -1.19
C ASN A 474 5.44 -13.91 -2.69
N PHE A 475 5.78 -15.09 -3.28
CA PHE A 475 5.73 -15.33 -4.72
C PHE A 475 4.31 -15.68 -5.14
N GLY A 476 3.39 -14.78 -4.95
CA GLY A 476 1.99 -15.08 -5.24
C GLY A 476 1.07 -14.01 -4.68
N PRO A 477 0.06 -14.42 -3.90
CA PRO A 477 -1.03 -13.53 -3.51
C PRO A 477 -0.57 -12.37 -2.65
N ASN A 478 0.41 -12.49 -1.77
CA ASN A 478 0.80 -11.38 -0.88
C ASN A 478 1.29 -10.15 -1.65
N THR A 479 2.12 -10.35 -2.67
CA THR A 479 2.61 -9.24 -3.51
C THR A 479 1.53 -8.76 -4.49
N THR A 480 0.78 -9.68 -5.10
CA THR A 480 -0.19 -9.32 -6.14
C THR A 480 -1.46 -8.68 -5.59
N THR A 481 -1.91 -9.00 -4.38
CA THR A 481 -3.04 -8.31 -3.73
C THR A 481 -2.73 -6.85 -3.39
N PHE A 482 -1.47 -6.51 -3.16
CA PHE A 482 -1.03 -5.13 -3.03
C PHE A 482 -0.94 -4.42 -4.40
N LEU A 483 -0.39 -5.09 -5.38
CA LEU A 483 -0.08 -4.53 -6.69
C LEU A 483 -1.34 -4.22 -7.51
N ILE A 484 -2.25 -5.19 -7.61
CA ILE A 484 -3.43 -5.11 -8.50
C ILE A 484 -4.34 -3.92 -8.16
N PRO A 485 -4.73 -3.66 -6.90
CA PRO A 485 -5.55 -2.50 -6.58
C PRO A 485 -4.87 -1.15 -6.86
N GLY A 486 -3.53 -1.11 -6.84
CA GLY A 486 -2.76 0.07 -7.23
C GLY A 486 -2.76 0.34 -8.74
N GLU A 487 -3.12 -0.64 -9.57
CA GLU A 487 -3.16 -0.54 -11.03
C GLU A 487 -4.58 -0.53 -11.61
N VAL A 488 -5.50 -1.32 -11.03
CA VAL A 488 -6.77 -1.67 -11.69
C VAL A 488 -7.83 -0.59 -11.59
N PHE A 489 -7.77 0.29 -10.58
CA PHE A 489 -8.82 1.27 -10.33
C PHE A 489 -8.54 2.64 -10.98
N PRO A 490 -9.60 3.38 -11.36
CA PRO A 490 -9.49 4.73 -11.90
C PRO A 490 -8.79 5.68 -10.93
N THR A 491 -8.03 6.64 -11.45
CA THR A 491 -7.24 7.60 -10.66
C THR A 491 -8.05 8.31 -9.58
N ARG A 492 -9.31 8.68 -9.89
CA ARG A 492 -10.21 9.39 -8.97
C ARG A 492 -10.65 8.59 -7.74
N TYR A 493 -10.61 7.25 -7.80
CA TYR A 493 -11.05 6.36 -6.72
C TYR A 493 -9.97 5.39 -6.25
N ARG A 494 -8.78 5.44 -6.84
CA ARG A 494 -7.74 4.43 -6.67
C ARG A 494 -7.30 4.28 -5.22
N SER A 495 -7.11 5.40 -4.51
CA SER A 495 -6.69 5.35 -3.10
C SER A 495 -7.78 4.76 -2.21
N THR A 496 -9.03 5.17 -2.41
CA THR A 496 -10.18 4.65 -1.65
C THR A 496 -10.39 3.16 -1.91
N ALA A 497 -10.37 2.73 -3.18
CA ALA A 497 -10.57 1.32 -3.56
C ALA A 497 -9.41 0.43 -3.08
N HIS A 498 -8.17 0.92 -3.16
CA HIS A 498 -7.00 0.23 -2.59
C HIS A 498 -7.14 0.11 -1.07
N GLY A 499 -7.49 1.20 -0.39
CA GLY A 499 -7.70 1.21 1.07
C GLY A 499 -8.80 0.25 1.51
N ILE A 500 -9.90 0.14 0.76
CA ILE A 500 -10.98 -0.83 1.01
C ILE A 500 -10.44 -2.26 0.82
N SER A 501 -9.72 -2.52 -0.28
CA SER A 501 -9.17 -3.85 -0.56
C SER A 501 -8.21 -4.31 0.55
N ALA A 502 -7.29 -3.44 0.94
CA ALA A 502 -6.33 -3.72 2.00
C ALA A 502 -7.00 -3.83 3.38
N GLY A 503 -7.98 -2.95 3.67
CA GLY A 503 -8.75 -2.98 4.91
C GLY A 503 -9.53 -4.28 5.10
N CYS A 504 -10.11 -4.82 4.02
CA CYS A 504 -10.73 -6.14 4.05
C CYS A 504 -9.71 -7.24 4.39
N GLY A 505 -8.47 -7.16 3.87
CA GLY A 505 -7.39 -8.05 4.26
C GLY A 505 -7.16 -8.02 5.78
N LYS A 506 -7.04 -6.84 6.36
CA LYS A 506 -6.80 -6.71 7.82
C LYS A 506 -7.97 -7.18 8.67
N ILE A 507 -9.20 -7.11 8.16
CA ILE A 507 -10.36 -7.76 8.82
C ILE A 507 -10.14 -9.28 8.86
N GLY A 508 -9.65 -9.89 7.77
CA GLY A 508 -9.25 -11.31 7.73
C GLY A 508 -8.16 -11.63 8.77
N ALA A 509 -7.14 -10.77 8.86
CA ALA A 509 -6.08 -10.90 9.88
C ALA A 509 -6.61 -10.85 11.32
N ILE A 510 -7.55 -9.94 11.62
CA ILE A 510 -8.19 -9.84 12.94
C ILE A 510 -8.96 -11.13 13.28
N ILE A 511 -9.75 -11.63 12.34
CA ILE A 511 -10.53 -12.86 12.52
C ILE A 511 -9.59 -14.04 12.76
N ALA A 512 -8.54 -14.19 11.95
CA ALA A 512 -7.57 -15.27 12.11
C ALA A 512 -6.89 -15.25 13.48
N GLN A 513 -6.40 -14.09 13.89
CA GLN A 513 -5.68 -13.95 15.17
C GLN A 513 -6.57 -14.18 16.39
N THR A 514 -7.83 -13.71 16.35
CA THR A 514 -8.80 -13.95 17.43
C THR A 514 -9.27 -15.38 17.47
N ALA A 515 -9.51 -16.01 16.33
CA ALA A 515 -9.97 -17.38 16.23
C ALA A 515 -8.88 -18.39 16.59
N LEU A 516 -7.64 -18.19 16.14
CA LEU A 516 -6.52 -19.12 16.37
C LEU A 516 -6.22 -19.33 17.85
N GLY A 517 -6.22 -18.26 18.65
CA GLY A 517 -6.00 -18.35 20.09
C GLY A 517 -6.98 -19.30 20.79
N THR A 518 -8.19 -19.41 20.28
CA THR A 518 -9.25 -20.27 20.81
C THR A 518 -9.26 -21.66 20.17
N LEU A 519 -9.07 -21.72 18.85
CA LEU A 519 -9.20 -22.96 18.07
C LEU A 519 -8.02 -23.90 18.24
N ILE A 520 -6.79 -23.39 18.28
CA ILE A 520 -5.58 -24.23 18.31
C ILE A 520 -5.53 -25.23 19.49
N ASN A 521 -6.18 -24.87 20.61
CA ASN A 521 -6.29 -25.70 21.81
C ASN A 521 -7.70 -26.29 22.02
N HIS A 522 -8.56 -26.26 21.00
CA HIS A 522 -9.92 -26.75 21.13
C HIS A 522 -9.97 -28.25 21.46
N GLY A 523 -10.63 -28.58 22.54
CA GLY A 523 -10.77 -29.98 23.00
C GLY A 523 -9.51 -30.64 23.54
N CYS A 524 -8.32 -30.00 23.54
CA CYS A 524 -7.07 -30.61 23.98
C CYS A 524 -7.13 -31.00 25.46
N LYS A 525 -7.56 -30.12 26.36
CA LYS A 525 -7.67 -30.39 27.81
C LYS A 525 -8.70 -31.47 28.13
N LYS A 526 -9.83 -31.49 27.42
CA LYS A 526 -10.93 -32.42 27.64
C LYS A 526 -10.56 -33.87 27.27
N ASN A 527 -9.64 -34.03 26.31
CA ASN A 527 -9.26 -35.33 25.75
C ASN A 527 -7.85 -35.77 26.18
N ASN A 528 -7.24 -35.12 27.17
CA ASN A 528 -5.88 -35.39 27.63
C ASN A 528 -4.81 -35.37 26.51
N LYS A 529 -5.04 -34.53 25.47
CA LYS A 529 -4.12 -34.36 24.35
C LYS A 529 -3.10 -33.25 24.64
N PRO A 530 -1.93 -33.27 23.98
CA PRO A 530 -0.92 -32.21 24.12
C PRO A 530 -1.45 -30.83 23.73
N GLN A 531 -0.76 -29.77 24.14
CA GLN A 531 -1.07 -28.42 23.69
C GLN A 531 -0.98 -28.35 22.17
N ASN A 532 -1.80 -27.44 21.56
CA ASN A 532 -1.89 -27.22 20.12
C ASN A 532 -2.37 -28.43 19.31
N CYS A 533 -3.16 -29.32 19.94
CA CYS A 533 -3.62 -30.54 19.31
C CYS A 533 -4.59 -30.34 18.12
N TRP A 534 -5.08 -29.12 17.91
CA TRP A 534 -6.03 -28.78 16.85
C TRP A 534 -5.38 -28.01 15.70
N LEU A 535 -4.04 -27.90 15.69
CA LEU A 535 -3.28 -27.14 14.68
C LEU A 535 -3.50 -27.68 13.25
N ASN A 536 -3.65 -28.99 13.09
CA ASN A 536 -3.95 -29.61 11.80
C ASN A 536 -5.26 -29.06 11.18
N HIS A 537 -6.34 -28.93 11.97
CA HIS A 537 -7.61 -28.39 11.48
C HIS A 537 -7.51 -26.89 11.18
N VAL A 538 -6.64 -26.17 11.86
CA VAL A 538 -6.35 -24.77 11.50
C VAL A 538 -5.72 -24.69 10.10
N MET A 539 -4.84 -25.61 9.74
CA MET A 539 -4.26 -25.68 8.39
C MET A 539 -5.31 -26.03 7.33
N GLU A 540 -6.25 -26.93 7.64
CA GLU A 540 -7.39 -27.24 6.77
C GLU A 540 -8.28 -26.00 6.53
N ILE A 541 -8.51 -25.17 7.55
CA ILE A 541 -9.23 -23.91 7.44
C ILE A 541 -8.46 -22.92 6.53
N PHE A 542 -7.14 -22.83 6.67
CA PHE A 542 -6.32 -22.00 5.78
C PHE A 542 -6.39 -22.50 4.33
N ALA A 543 -6.38 -23.81 4.11
CA ALA A 543 -6.56 -24.38 2.78
C ALA A 543 -7.89 -23.95 2.14
N LEU A 544 -8.98 -23.95 2.92
CA LEU A 544 -10.29 -23.47 2.46
C LEU A 544 -10.24 -21.99 2.04
N PHE A 545 -9.62 -21.12 2.85
CA PHE A 545 -9.50 -19.70 2.49
C PHE A 545 -8.61 -19.50 1.25
N MET A 546 -7.54 -20.26 1.09
CA MET A 546 -6.72 -20.20 -0.14
C MET A 546 -7.52 -20.62 -1.37
N LEU A 547 -8.34 -21.67 -1.27
CA LEU A 547 -9.23 -22.09 -2.35
C LEU A 547 -10.28 -21.00 -2.69
N LEU A 548 -10.88 -20.38 -1.68
CA LEU A 548 -11.82 -19.27 -1.89
C LEU A 548 -11.12 -18.06 -2.55
N GLY A 549 -9.89 -17.76 -2.13
CA GLY A 549 -9.03 -16.75 -2.74
C GLY A 549 -8.74 -17.06 -4.22
N PHE A 550 -8.41 -18.31 -4.54
CA PHE A 550 -8.22 -18.77 -5.92
C PHE A 550 -9.46 -18.53 -6.78
N LEU A 551 -10.63 -18.96 -6.31
CA LEU A 551 -11.90 -18.78 -7.04
C LEU A 551 -12.24 -17.29 -7.23
N THR A 552 -12.00 -16.47 -6.21
CA THR A 552 -12.31 -15.04 -6.28
C THR A 552 -11.31 -14.27 -7.17
N ALA A 553 -10.06 -14.70 -7.23
CA ALA A 553 -9.04 -14.11 -8.11
C ALA A 553 -9.42 -14.24 -9.61
N LEU A 554 -10.32 -15.17 -9.98
CA LEU A 554 -10.84 -15.27 -11.34
C LEU A 554 -11.62 -14.02 -11.78
N LEU A 555 -12.22 -13.27 -10.82
CA LEU A 555 -12.98 -12.04 -11.09
C LEU A 555 -12.06 -10.85 -11.41
N ILE A 556 -10.79 -10.93 -11.06
CA ILE A 556 -9.82 -9.84 -11.23
C ILE A 556 -9.30 -9.85 -12.68
N PRO A 557 -9.22 -8.69 -13.36
CA PRO A 557 -8.62 -8.60 -14.68
C PRO A 557 -7.09 -8.64 -14.63
N GLU A 558 -6.44 -8.95 -15.75
CA GLU A 558 -4.99 -8.82 -15.90
C GLU A 558 -4.61 -7.41 -16.35
N THR A 559 -3.64 -6.79 -15.68
CA THR A 559 -3.20 -5.40 -15.93
C THR A 559 -1.79 -5.31 -16.53
N LYS A 560 -1.17 -6.44 -16.82
CA LYS A 560 0.21 -6.52 -17.31
C LYS A 560 0.44 -5.63 -18.53
N ARG A 561 1.47 -4.76 -18.44
CA ARG A 561 1.93 -3.88 -19.53
C ARG A 561 0.87 -2.94 -20.13
N MET A 562 -0.23 -2.70 -19.45
CA MET A 562 -1.21 -1.68 -19.82
C MET A 562 -0.87 -0.37 -19.10
N THR A 563 -1.13 0.77 -19.74
CA THR A 563 -1.07 2.07 -19.02
C THR A 563 -2.22 2.16 -18.01
N LEU A 564 -2.12 3.05 -17.04
CA LEU A 564 -3.20 3.19 -16.03
C LEU A 564 -4.48 3.73 -16.68
N GLU A 565 -4.33 4.55 -17.72
CA GLU A 565 -5.42 5.11 -18.52
C GLU A 565 -6.10 4.00 -19.35
N GLU A 566 -5.33 3.14 -20.02
CA GLU A 566 -5.88 1.98 -20.75
C GLU A 566 -6.63 1.01 -19.85
N VAL A 567 -6.16 0.80 -18.62
CA VAL A 567 -6.84 -0.05 -17.63
C VAL A 567 -8.16 0.60 -17.22
N SER A 568 -8.17 1.92 -16.95
CA SER A 568 -9.38 2.66 -16.59
C SER A 568 -10.41 2.67 -17.72
N GLU A 569 -9.99 2.89 -18.96
CA GLU A 569 -10.84 2.85 -20.15
C GLU A 569 -11.45 1.45 -20.35
N LYS A 570 -10.62 0.42 -20.30
CA LYS A 570 -11.04 -0.96 -20.61
C LYS A 570 -11.96 -1.57 -19.56
N TYR A 571 -11.72 -1.31 -18.29
CA TYR A 571 -12.39 -2.02 -17.19
C TYR A 571 -13.38 -1.15 -16.41
N HIS A 572 -13.30 0.18 -16.56
CA HIS A 572 -14.16 1.14 -15.86
C HIS A 572 -14.89 2.12 -16.77
N ASP A 573 -14.73 1.98 -18.10
CA ASP A 573 -15.33 2.83 -19.15
C ASP A 573 -15.00 4.34 -18.94
N GLU A 574 -13.86 4.64 -18.31
CA GLU A 574 -13.37 6.01 -18.19
C GLU A 574 -12.61 6.39 -19.47
N VAL A 575 -13.22 7.23 -20.25
CA VAL A 575 -12.63 7.70 -21.50
C VAL A 575 -11.54 8.72 -21.22
N ASP A 576 -10.35 8.55 -21.83
CA ASP A 576 -9.28 9.53 -21.78
C ASP A 576 -9.64 10.74 -22.66
N PRO A 577 -9.85 11.95 -22.07
CA PRO A 577 -10.24 13.13 -22.83
C PRO A 577 -9.27 13.49 -23.96
N SER A 578 -7.99 13.14 -23.81
CA SER A 578 -6.95 13.45 -24.82
C SER A 578 -7.09 12.68 -26.14
N LYS A 579 -7.76 11.52 -26.11
CA LYS A 579 -7.98 10.70 -27.33
C LYS A 579 -9.09 11.23 -28.23
N TYR A 580 -10.09 11.91 -27.68
CA TYR A 580 -11.22 12.41 -28.47
C TYR A 580 -10.85 13.53 -29.45
N ARG A 581 -9.92 14.39 -29.09
CA ARG A 581 -9.55 15.53 -29.92
C ARG A 581 -8.67 15.16 -31.12
N SER A 582 -7.81 14.15 -30.97
CA SER A 582 -6.96 13.67 -32.07
C SER A 582 -7.76 13.04 -33.22
N SER A 583 -8.90 12.40 -32.94
CA SER A 583 -9.78 11.83 -33.96
C SER A 583 -10.57 12.93 -34.74
N HIS A 584 -10.91 14.03 -34.09
CA HIS A 584 -11.59 15.15 -34.74
C HIS A 584 -10.64 16.02 -35.59
N VAL A 585 -9.40 16.21 -35.15
CA VAL A 585 -8.37 16.94 -35.94
C VAL A 585 -7.97 16.13 -37.17
N GLN A 586 -7.85 14.82 -37.09
CA GLN A 586 -7.57 13.96 -38.25
C GLN A 586 -8.74 13.90 -39.24
N ASN A 587 -10.00 13.97 -38.78
CA ASN A 587 -11.16 13.99 -39.65
C ASN A 587 -11.35 15.39 -40.33
N SER A 588 -10.99 16.50 -39.67
CA SER A 588 -11.04 17.82 -40.27
C SER A 588 -9.95 18.05 -41.33
N THR A 589 -8.74 17.50 -41.11
CA THR A 589 -7.66 17.56 -42.12
C THR A 589 -7.91 16.65 -43.32
N ASN A 590 -8.65 15.56 -43.17
CA ASN A 590 -9.04 14.67 -44.27
C ASN A 590 -10.27 15.19 -45.05
N SER A 591 -11.12 16.07 -44.49
CA SER A 591 -12.23 16.70 -45.19
C SER A 591 -11.78 17.88 -46.07
N ASP A 592 -10.70 18.59 -45.69
CA ASP A 592 -10.16 19.71 -46.47
C ASP A 592 -9.30 19.25 -47.65
N THR A 593 -8.78 18.01 -47.65
CA THR A 593 -8.02 17.45 -48.78
C THR A 593 -8.89 16.77 -49.86
N SER A 594 -10.20 16.56 -49.60
CA SER A 594 -11.11 15.92 -50.57
C SER A 594 -11.94 16.89 -51.41
N SER A 595 -11.84 18.23 -51.16
CA SER A 595 -12.61 19.25 -51.88
C SER A 595 -11.84 20.05 -52.94
N SER A 596 -10.57 19.71 -53.23
CA SER A 596 -9.73 20.46 -54.17
C SER A 596 -9.37 19.74 -55.48
N THR A 597 -10.12 18.68 -55.86
CA THR A 597 -9.90 17.99 -57.14
C THR A 597 -11.21 17.71 -57.88
N VAL A 598 -11.96 18.76 -58.27
CA VAL A 598 -12.88 18.72 -59.45
C VAL A 598 -12.98 20.15 -59.98
N GLU A 599 -12.23 20.45 -61.04
CA GLU A 599 -12.58 21.23 -62.22
C GLU A 599 -11.33 21.67 -62.95
N GLN A 600 -10.98 20.89 -63.95
CA GLN A 600 -10.49 21.40 -65.26
C GLN A 600 -10.34 20.22 -66.20
N VAL A 601 -11.35 19.99 -67.02
CA VAL A 601 -11.34 19.87 -68.48
C VAL A 601 -12.77 19.92 -68.96
#